data_1e9bf29ff708fdfb10a62d52bdcbdb3c
#
_entry.id   1e9bf29ff708fdfb10a62d52bdcbdb3c
#
_cell.length_a   1.000
_cell.length_b   1.000
_cell.length_c   1.000
_cell.angle_alpha   90.00
_cell.angle_beta   90.00
_cell.angle_gamma   90.00
#
_symmetry.space_group_name_H-M   'P 1'
#
loop_
_entity.id
_entity.type
_entity.pdbx_description
1 polymer ?
#
loop_
_entity_poly.entity_id
_entity_poly.type
_entity_poly.pdbx_seq_one_letter_code
_entity_poly.pdbx_strand_id
1 'polypeptide(L)'
;MREIVIDASVVVKWFIEESDSDKALILRDRFIGGKVELYVPTLLYFEVLNALKYSQLFKPSELEDAGESLENYGFKVITIKNEMRKHMINVAVNYDLSIYDASYFGVSIGLEKIFCTADEKIIKKLPPTLKKKVKSLKQVEEIFT
;
A
#
# COMPACT_ATOMS: atom_id res chain seq x y z
N MET A 1 -2.72 6.26 -17.97
CA MET A 1 -2.09 6.26 -16.63
C MET A 1 -2.60 5.08 -15.84
N ARG A 2 -1.71 4.33 -15.21
CA ARG A 2 -2.10 3.23 -14.32
C ARG A 2 -2.58 3.78 -12.99
N GLU A 3 -3.58 3.12 -12.43
CA GLU A 3 -4.16 3.46 -11.13
C GLU A 3 -4.11 2.22 -10.26
N ILE A 4 -3.35 2.26 -9.18
CA ILE A 4 -3.15 1.10 -8.31
C ILE A 4 -3.27 1.49 -6.84
N VAL A 5 -3.60 0.51 -6.02
CA VAL A 5 -3.61 0.63 -4.57
C VAL A 5 -2.31 0.05 -4.04
N ILE A 6 -1.67 0.72 -3.09
CA ILE A 6 -0.50 0.18 -2.40
C ILE A 6 -0.71 0.26 -0.90
N ASP A 7 0.01 -0.56 -0.16
CA ASP A 7 -0.05 -0.53 1.30
C ASP A 7 1.24 0.02 1.91
N ALA A 8 1.27 0.11 3.24
CA ALA A 8 2.40 0.64 3.96
C ALA A 8 3.67 -0.19 3.77
N SER A 9 3.55 -1.50 3.51
CA SER A 9 4.72 -2.36 3.31
C SER A 9 5.56 -1.93 2.12
N VAL A 10 4.94 -1.34 1.10
CA VAL A 10 5.64 -0.79 -0.07
C VAL A 10 6.24 0.57 0.27
N VAL A 11 5.46 1.47 0.86
CA VAL A 11 5.88 2.85 1.12
C VAL A 11 7.01 2.93 2.15
N VAL A 12 7.01 2.07 3.15
CA VAL A 12 8.09 2.00 4.15
C VAL A 12 9.44 1.80 3.46
N LYS A 13 9.48 1.04 2.39
CA LYS A 13 10.71 0.78 1.63
C LYS A 13 11.25 2.00 0.88
N TRP A 14 10.45 3.07 0.78
CA TRP A 14 10.91 4.34 0.23
C TRP A 14 11.80 5.10 1.25
N PHE A 15 11.65 4.79 2.53
CA PHE A 15 12.34 5.47 3.62
C PHE A 15 13.42 4.61 4.28
N ILE A 16 13.29 3.29 4.21
CA ILE A 16 14.22 2.33 4.82
C ILE A 16 14.74 1.40 3.73
N GLU A 17 16.07 1.28 3.67
CA GLU A 17 16.70 0.32 2.77
C GLU A 17 16.53 -1.08 3.34
N GLU A 18 15.77 -1.91 2.63
CA GLU A 18 15.51 -3.29 3.01
C GLU A 18 15.25 -4.13 1.76
N SER A 19 14.86 -5.40 1.92
CA SER A 19 14.58 -6.29 0.80
C SER A 19 13.57 -5.66 -0.16
N ASP A 20 13.86 -5.70 -1.46
CA ASP A 20 13.02 -5.17 -2.54
C ASP A 20 12.81 -3.65 -2.52
N SER A 21 13.61 -2.90 -1.75
CA SER A 21 13.55 -1.43 -1.79
C SER A 21 13.82 -0.88 -3.19
N ASP A 22 14.67 -1.52 -3.96
CA ASP A 22 14.92 -1.13 -5.35
C ASP A 22 13.63 -1.15 -6.18
N LYS A 23 12.80 -2.16 -5.98
CA LYS A 23 11.51 -2.30 -6.67
C LYS A 23 10.49 -1.27 -6.18
N ALA A 24 10.46 -1.02 -4.88
CA ALA A 24 9.59 0.01 -4.31
C ALA A 24 9.95 1.40 -4.85
N LEU A 25 11.25 1.67 -5.03
CA LEU A 25 11.71 2.94 -5.57
C LEU A 25 11.37 3.10 -7.06
N ILE A 26 11.34 2.03 -7.84
CA ILE A 26 10.84 2.08 -9.21
C ILE A 26 9.40 2.62 -9.22
N LEU A 27 8.57 2.08 -8.35
CA LEU A 27 7.17 2.50 -8.24
C LEU A 27 7.07 3.97 -7.81
N ARG A 28 7.86 4.37 -6.82
CA ARG A 28 7.90 5.76 -6.37
C ARG A 28 8.29 6.71 -7.51
N ASP A 29 9.32 6.37 -8.26
CA ASP A 29 9.82 7.21 -9.34
C ASP A 29 8.78 7.38 -10.44
N ARG A 30 8.05 6.31 -10.78
CA ARG A 30 6.95 6.38 -11.74
C ARG A 30 5.78 7.21 -11.22
N PHE A 31 5.52 7.14 -9.93
CA PHE A 31 4.50 7.96 -9.28
C PHE A 31 4.86 9.44 -9.34
N ILE A 32 6.08 9.78 -8.95
CA ILE A 32 6.57 11.17 -9.01
C ILE A 32 6.58 11.66 -10.46
N GLY A 33 6.91 10.80 -11.40
CA GLY A 33 6.93 11.12 -12.82
C GLY A 33 5.56 11.20 -13.49
N GLY A 34 4.47 10.99 -12.74
CA GLY A 34 3.12 11.07 -13.30
C GLY A 34 2.70 9.88 -14.15
N LYS A 35 3.39 8.75 -14.05
CA LYS A 35 3.09 7.54 -14.83
C LYS A 35 2.07 6.63 -14.16
N VAL A 36 1.84 6.82 -12.87
CA VAL A 36 0.91 6.01 -12.08
C VAL A 36 0.25 6.90 -11.03
N GLU A 37 -1.02 6.63 -10.71
CA GLU A 37 -1.69 7.22 -9.57
C GLU A 37 -1.78 6.15 -8.48
N LEU A 38 -1.50 6.55 -7.24
CA LEU A 38 -1.52 5.66 -6.08
C LEU A 38 -2.68 6.01 -5.16
N TYR A 39 -3.52 5.02 -4.92
CA TYR A 39 -4.72 5.13 -4.07
C TYR A 39 -4.45 4.44 -2.74
N VAL A 40 -4.77 5.12 -1.65
CA VAL A 40 -4.51 4.61 -0.29
C VAL A 40 -5.64 5.02 0.65
N PRO A 41 -5.95 4.20 1.67
CA PRO A 41 -6.79 4.68 2.77
C PRO A 41 -6.00 5.63 3.65
N THR A 42 -6.70 6.44 4.44
CA THR A 42 -6.08 7.35 5.41
C THR A 42 -5.11 6.63 6.36
N LEU A 43 -5.40 5.38 6.66
CA LEU A 43 -4.58 4.53 7.53
C LEU A 43 -3.11 4.45 7.09
N LEU A 44 -2.82 4.62 5.81
CA LEU A 44 -1.46 4.52 5.29
C LEU A 44 -0.48 5.39 6.07
N TYR A 45 -0.86 6.64 6.34
CA TYR A 45 0.01 7.59 7.04
C TYR A 45 0.42 7.09 8.42
N PHE A 46 -0.55 6.56 9.16
CA PHE A 46 -0.29 6.04 10.50
C PHE A 46 0.57 4.80 10.46
N GLU A 47 0.30 3.89 9.53
CA GLU A 47 1.06 2.65 9.44
C GLU A 47 2.52 2.91 9.02
N VAL A 48 2.75 3.80 8.07
CA VAL A 48 4.11 4.14 7.63
C VAL A 48 4.87 4.78 8.78
N LEU A 49 4.32 5.84 9.39
CA LEU A 49 5.00 6.54 10.48
C LEU A 49 5.25 5.62 11.68
N ASN A 50 4.31 4.73 11.97
CA ASN A 50 4.48 3.77 13.05
C ASN A 50 5.64 2.80 12.77
N ALA A 51 5.73 2.30 11.54
CA ALA A 51 6.83 1.42 11.14
C ALA A 51 8.18 2.13 11.23
N LEU A 52 8.25 3.39 10.79
CA LEU A 52 9.48 4.18 10.87
C LEU A 52 9.88 4.43 12.33
N LYS A 53 8.92 4.74 13.18
CA LYS A 53 9.16 4.93 14.60
C LYS A 53 9.76 3.67 15.23
N TYR A 54 9.15 2.52 14.99
CA TYR A 54 9.58 1.26 15.60
C TYR A 54 10.87 0.71 15.00
N SER A 55 11.30 1.19 13.84
CA SER A 55 12.59 0.82 13.26
C SER A 55 13.76 1.34 14.09
N GLN A 56 13.52 2.40 14.90
CA GLN A 56 14.55 3.07 15.71
C GLN A 56 15.67 3.74 14.88
N LEU A 57 15.42 3.95 13.59
CA LEU A 57 16.38 4.58 12.68
C LEU A 57 16.14 6.08 12.53
N PHE A 58 15.03 6.59 13.06
CA PHE A 58 14.58 7.97 12.81
C PHE A 58 14.53 8.78 14.12
N LYS A 59 15.10 9.97 14.09
CA LYS A 59 14.92 10.97 15.14
C LYS A 59 13.51 11.58 15.00
N PRO A 60 12.97 12.21 16.06
CA PRO A 60 11.67 12.88 15.96
C PRO A 60 11.56 13.86 14.79
N SER A 61 12.63 14.65 14.53
CA SER A 61 12.64 15.58 13.41
C SER A 61 12.60 14.86 12.06
N GLU A 62 13.22 13.71 11.97
CA GLU A 62 13.22 12.91 10.75
C GLU A 62 11.86 12.24 10.51
N LEU A 63 11.16 11.87 11.59
CA LEU A 63 9.77 11.38 11.48
C LEU A 63 8.83 12.48 10.99
N GLU A 64 9.04 13.72 11.48
CA GLU A 64 8.29 14.89 11.00
C GLU A 64 8.51 15.10 9.49
N ASP A 65 9.77 15.03 9.06
CA ASP A 65 10.12 15.18 7.63
C ASP A 65 9.47 14.07 6.79
N ALA A 66 9.47 12.85 7.28
CA ALA A 66 8.83 11.74 6.59
C ALA A 66 7.32 11.96 6.48
N GLY A 67 6.68 12.42 7.55
CA GLY A 67 5.26 12.75 7.56
C GLY A 67 4.91 13.83 6.54
N GLU A 68 5.72 14.86 6.46
CA GLU A 68 5.54 15.92 5.47
C GLU A 68 5.71 15.39 4.04
N SER A 69 6.72 14.54 3.82
CA SER A 69 6.91 13.90 2.52
C SER A 69 5.69 13.08 2.10
N LEU A 70 5.12 12.32 3.03
CA LEU A 70 3.92 11.51 2.75
C LEU A 70 2.76 12.40 2.30
N GLU A 71 2.57 13.54 2.95
CA GLU A 71 1.52 14.49 2.57
C GLU A 71 1.75 15.08 1.18
N ASN A 72 3.02 15.29 0.83
CA ASN A 72 3.39 15.97 -0.41
C ASN A 72 3.49 15.04 -1.63
N TYR A 73 3.50 13.72 -1.45
CA TYR A 73 3.59 12.79 -2.58
C TYR A 73 2.39 12.87 -3.53
N GLY A 74 1.21 13.23 -3.01
CA GLY A 74 0.03 13.35 -3.85
C GLY A 74 -0.78 12.07 -3.98
N PHE A 75 -0.78 11.22 -2.95
CA PHE A 75 -1.65 10.04 -2.93
C PHE A 75 -3.12 10.44 -3.07
N LYS A 76 -3.89 9.60 -3.77
CA LYS A 76 -5.34 9.69 -3.76
C LYS A 76 -5.84 9.02 -2.48
N VAL A 77 -6.17 9.81 -1.48
CA VAL A 77 -6.58 9.31 -0.16
C VAL A 77 -8.08 9.03 -0.17
N ILE A 78 -8.43 7.80 0.19
CA ILE A 78 -9.79 7.30 0.12
C ILE A 78 -10.34 7.08 1.52
N THR A 79 -11.52 7.61 1.79
CA THR A 79 -12.27 7.30 3.01
C THR A 79 -13.08 6.04 2.78
N ILE A 80 -12.87 5.02 3.61
CA ILE A 80 -13.58 3.74 3.48
C ILE A 80 -14.97 3.86 4.08
N LYS A 81 -15.99 3.67 3.22
CA LYS A 81 -17.40 3.71 3.62
C LYS A 81 -18.25 2.91 2.66
N ASN A 82 -19.49 2.63 3.05
CA ASN A 82 -20.48 1.93 2.22
C ASN A 82 -19.94 0.59 1.70
N GLU A 83 -19.96 0.38 0.38
CA GLU A 83 -19.54 -0.89 -0.22
C GLU A 83 -18.06 -1.22 0.07
N MET A 84 -17.20 -0.23 0.15
CA MET A 84 -15.79 -0.45 0.52
C MET A 84 -15.67 -1.04 1.92
N ARG A 85 -16.49 -0.55 2.87
CA ARG A 85 -16.53 -1.10 4.23
C ARG A 85 -16.96 -2.56 4.23
N LYS A 86 -17.96 -2.91 3.42
CA LYS A 86 -18.42 -4.29 3.30
C LYS A 86 -17.32 -5.19 2.75
N HIS A 87 -16.64 -4.76 1.70
CA HIS A 87 -15.52 -5.52 1.13
C HIS A 87 -14.39 -5.70 2.13
N MET A 88 -14.03 -4.66 2.86
CA MET A 88 -13.00 -4.71 3.89
C MET A 88 -13.33 -5.76 4.95
N ILE A 89 -14.54 -5.70 5.51
CA ILE A 89 -14.96 -6.63 6.56
C ILE A 89 -15.01 -8.06 6.02
N ASN A 90 -15.55 -8.24 4.83
CA ASN A 90 -15.67 -9.55 4.21
C ASN A 90 -14.29 -10.21 4.01
N VAL A 91 -13.33 -9.45 3.49
CA VAL A 91 -11.96 -9.97 3.29
C VAL A 91 -11.30 -10.28 4.63
N ALA A 92 -11.46 -9.41 5.62
CA ALA A 92 -10.88 -9.62 6.95
C ALA A 92 -11.38 -10.91 7.58
N VAL A 93 -12.70 -11.12 7.57
CA VAL A 93 -13.33 -12.28 8.22
C VAL A 93 -13.06 -13.57 7.45
N ASN A 94 -13.18 -13.55 6.13
CA ASN A 94 -13.08 -14.77 5.34
C ASN A 94 -11.64 -15.27 5.19
N TYR A 95 -10.65 -14.39 5.22
CA TYR A 95 -9.25 -14.76 4.95
C TYR A 95 -8.32 -14.51 6.13
N ASP A 96 -8.90 -14.26 7.31
CA ASP A 96 -8.15 -14.07 8.55
C ASP A 96 -7.07 -12.97 8.41
N LEU A 97 -7.51 -11.80 7.97
CA LEU A 97 -6.68 -10.60 7.93
C LEU A 97 -7.17 -9.61 8.98
N SER A 98 -6.26 -8.76 9.47
CA SER A 98 -6.67 -7.65 10.31
C SER A 98 -7.55 -6.69 9.51
N ILE A 99 -8.39 -5.93 10.19
CA ILE A 99 -9.17 -4.85 9.55
C ILE A 99 -8.22 -3.87 8.86
N TYR A 100 -7.05 -3.63 9.46
CA TYR A 100 -6.06 -2.72 8.92
C TYR A 100 -5.54 -3.21 7.55
N ASP A 101 -5.09 -4.47 7.48
CA ASP A 101 -4.63 -5.05 6.22
C ASP A 101 -5.76 -5.14 5.20
N ALA A 102 -6.96 -5.51 5.65
CA ALA A 102 -8.13 -5.63 4.80
C ALA A 102 -8.62 -4.29 4.25
N SER A 103 -8.26 -3.17 4.90
CA SER A 103 -8.70 -1.84 4.44
C SER A 103 -8.22 -1.54 3.02
N TYR A 104 -7.03 -2.01 2.67
CA TYR A 104 -6.49 -1.82 1.32
C TYR A 104 -7.29 -2.61 0.29
N PHE A 105 -7.80 -3.78 0.66
CA PHE A 105 -8.71 -4.55 -0.20
C PHE A 105 -10.06 -3.86 -0.37
N GLY A 106 -10.54 -3.19 0.67
CA GLY A 106 -11.76 -2.40 0.59
C GLY A 106 -11.65 -1.34 -0.51
N VAL A 107 -10.53 -0.64 -0.56
CA VAL A 107 -10.26 0.36 -1.58
C VAL A 107 -10.09 -0.31 -2.95
N SER A 108 -9.27 -1.34 -3.03
CA SER A 108 -8.94 -2.03 -4.28
C SER A 108 -10.18 -2.64 -4.94
N ILE A 109 -10.96 -3.40 -4.19
CA ILE A 109 -12.17 -4.04 -4.71
C ILE A 109 -13.23 -2.97 -5.02
N GLY A 110 -13.42 -2.02 -4.11
CA GLY A 110 -14.44 -0.99 -4.28
C GLY A 110 -14.20 -0.10 -5.50
N LEU A 111 -12.94 0.17 -5.84
CA LEU A 111 -12.58 1.00 -6.99
C LEU A 111 -12.15 0.17 -8.21
N GLU A 112 -12.18 -1.16 -8.11
CA GLU A 112 -11.78 -2.07 -9.19
C GLU A 112 -10.35 -1.79 -9.69
N LYS A 113 -9.40 -1.66 -8.74
CA LYS A 113 -7.99 -1.40 -9.03
C LYS A 113 -7.12 -2.52 -8.51
N ILE A 114 -6.00 -2.75 -9.19
CA ILE A 114 -4.99 -3.71 -8.74
C ILE A 114 -4.40 -3.23 -7.42
N PHE A 115 -4.14 -4.17 -6.51
CA PHE A 115 -3.45 -3.92 -5.25
C PHE A 115 -2.03 -4.48 -5.33
N CYS A 116 -1.03 -3.65 -5.05
CA CYS A 116 0.37 -4.06 -4.97
C CYS A 116 0.83 -4.02 -3.52
N THR A 117 1.37 -5.13 -3.03
CA THR A 117 1.85 -5.25 -1.65
C THR A 117 3.20 -5.95 -1.61
N ALA A 118 4.02 -5.61 -0.62
CA ALA A 118 5.26 -6.32 -0.33
C ALA A 118 5.06 -7.47 0.66
N ASP A 119 3.86 -7.60 1.23
CA ASP A 119 3.57 -8.61 2.26
C ASP A 119 3.09 -9.92 1.64
N GLU A 120 4.05 -10.84 1.44
CA GLU A 120 3.76 -12.15 0.87
C GLU A 120 2.83 -12.99 1.75
N LYS A 121 2.79 -12.74 3.06
CA LYS A 121 1.90 -13.47 3.98
C LYS A 121 0.45 -13.16 3.70
N ILE A 122 0.15 -11.90 3.34
CA ILE A 122 -1.21 -11.51 2.95
C ILE A 122 -1.62 -12.26 1.69
N ILE A 123 -0.75 -12.26 0.68
CA ILE A 123 -1.05 -12.90 -0.61
C ILE A 123 -1.35 -14.39 -0.43
N LYS A 124 -0.59 -15.07 0.43
CA LYS A 124 -0.76 -16.51 0.68
C LYS A 124 -2.12 -16.86 1.26
N LYS A 125 -2.77 -15.95 1.95
CA LYS A 125 -4.09 -16.18 2.56
C LYS A 125 -5.25 -16.04 1.59
N LEU A 126 -5.01 -15.53 0.39
CA LEU A 126 -6.07 -15.17 -0.54
C LEU A 126 -6.51 -16.35 -1.40
N PRO A 127 -7.82 -16.40 -1.78
CA PRO A 127 -8.27 -17.37 -2.76
C PRO A 127 -7.81 -16.97 -4.17
N PRO A 128 -7.81 -17.92 -5.14
CA PRO A 128 -7.38 -17.61 -6.50
C PRO A 128 -8.09 -16.42 -7.14
N THR A 129 -9.36 -16.23 -6.83
CA THR A 129 -10.16 -15.12 -7.38
C THR A 129 -9.64 -13.75 -6.97
N LEU A 130 -9.08 -13.64 -5.75
CA LEU A 130 -8.47 -12.38 -5.28
C LEU A 130 -7.00 -12.31 -5.65
N LYS A 131 -6.27 -13.42 -5.66
CA LYS A 131 -4.83 -13.42 -6.00
C LYS A 131 -4.56 -12.79 -7.37
N LYS A 132 -5.44 -13.00 -8.33
CA LYS A 132 -5.25 -12.43 -9.68
C LYS A 132 -5.38 -10.91 -9.72
N LYS A 133 -5.94 -10.30 -8.67
CA LYS A 133 -6.12 -8.85 -8.55
C LYS A 133 -5.03 -8.20 -7.70
N VAL A 134 -4.10 -9.01 -7.20
CA VAL A 134 -3.03 -8.56 -6.31
C VAL A 134 -1.69 -8.86 -6.97
N LYS A 135 -0.78 -7.90 -6.92
CA LYS A 135 0.59 -8.08 -7.38
C LYS A 135 1.54 -7.98 -6.20
N SER A 136 2.46 -8.93 -6.11
CA SER A 136 3.59 -8.79 -5.20
C SER A 136 4.49 -7.66 -5.70
N LEU A 137 5.12 -6.94 -4.79
CA LEU A 137 6.11 -5.93 -5.15
C LEU A 137 7.22 -6.53 -6.03
N LYS A 138 7.53 -7.81 -5.86
CA LYS A 138 8.52 -8.51 -6.70
C LYS A 138 8.14 -8.49 -8.18
N GLN A 139 6.87 -8.32 -8.49
CA GLN A 139 6.33 -8.32 -9.84
C GLN A 139 5.99 -6.89 -10.32
N VAL A 140 6.60 -5.88 -9.68
CA VAL A 140 6.23 -4.47 -9.94
C VAL A 140 6.32 -4.09 -11.41
N GLU A 141 7.29 -4.63 -12.13
CA GLU A 141 7.46 -4.30 -13.55
C GLU A 141 6.31 -4.81 -14.42
N GLU A 142 5.65 -5.89 -14.01
CA GLU A 142 4.47 -6.42 -14.71
C GLU A 142 3.29 -5.44 -14.69
N ILE A 143 3.25 -4.55 -13.71
CA ILE A 143 2.19 -3.55 -13.60
C ILE A 143 2.24 -2.56 -14.76
N PHE A 144 3.42 -2.36 -15.32
CA PHE A 144 3.66 -1.35 -16.35
C PHE A 144 3.79 -1.92 -17.78
N THR A 145 3.60 -3.21 -17.94
CA THR A 145 3.67 -3.87 -19.26
C THR A 145 2.32 -4.15 -19.90
#